data_29902161b5b195faf2379d5017bb254a
#
_entry.id   29902161b5b195faf2379d5017bb254a
#
_cell.length_a   1.000
_cell.length_b   1.000
_cell.length_c   1.000
_cell.angle_alpha   90.00
_cell.angle_beta   90.00
_cell.angle_gamma   90.00
#
_symmetry.space_group_name_H-M   'P 1'
#
loop_
_entity.id
_entity.type
_entity.pdbx_description
1 polymer ?
#
loop_
_entity_poly.entity_id
_entity_poly.type
_entity_poly.pdbx_seq_one_letter_code
_entity_poly.pdbx_strand_id
1 'polypeptide(L)'
;IQNVDADFSACSERLRPFLPGVASSLVKVATSNRTHAPIVARAIDMLSAMLVMCLDDSLTAAYRPAPPTYNLPSKLEDFASLDWGMQPSNTDSERDSDTISDQSDPSTPATSVRDDALELPWFEQTMPPLLLVIQALTSLHERDDAPVQLALARSAHLLLLRMHETLEWARQDTEMDPCEALTCCLLDLAHPSNAKTVVECARHAVQDTGSIVLSVLDRVLDIALSSLSGSITRVHDTFVRMHADRVC
;
A
#
# COMPACT_ATOMS: atom_id res chain seq x y z
N ILE A 1 1.25 5.38 30.33
CA ILE A 1 1.22 4.85 28.96
C ILE A 1 0.17 5.59 28.13
N GLN A 2 -1.06 5.81 28.63
CA GLN A 2 -2.15 6.50 27.90
C GLN A 2 -1.87 7.95 27.47
N ASN A 3 -0.96 8.67 28.11
CA ASN A 3 -0.67 10.07 27.76
C ASN A 3 0.25 10.22 26.53
N VAL A 4 1.11 9.24 26.27
CA VAL A 4 2.09 9.30 25.16
C VAL A 4 1.40 9.10 23.81
N ASP A 5 0.41 8.21 23.75
CA ASP A 5 -0.33 7.93 22.50
C ASP A 5 -1.22 9.11 22.08
N ALA A 6 -1.81 9.82 23.06
CA ALA A 6 -2.60 11.03 22.78
C ALA A 6 -1.74 12.18 22.25
N ASP A 7 -0.53 12.38 22.81
CA ASP A 7 0.41 13.39 22.35
C ASP A 7 0.93 13.08 20.93
N PHE A 8 1.13 11.79 20.61
CA PHE A 8 1.60 11.34 19.30
C PHE A 8 0.53 11.59 18.22
N SER A 9 -0.74 11.25 18.47
CA SER A 9 -1.86 11.51 17.56
C SER A 9 -2.02 13.00 17.30
N ALA A 10 -2.00 13.84 18.33
CA ALA A 10 -2.12 15.30 18.17
C ALA A 10 -0.94 15.90 17.37
N CYS A 11 0.26 15.36 17.50
CA CYS A 11 1.41 15.78 16.71
C CYS A 11 1.26 15.38 15.25
N SER A 12 0.80 14.15 14.99
CA SER A 12 0.50 13.62 13.65
C SER A 12 -0.49 14.50 12.91
N GLU A 13 -1.64 14.82 13.51
CA GLU A 13 -2.68 15.66 12.92
C GLU A 13 -2.14 17.04 12.51
N ARG A 14 -1.29 17.64 13.32
CA ARG A 14 -0.67 18.95 13.02
C ARG A 14 0.36 18.88 11.88
N LEU A 15 1.01 17.74 11.69
CA LEU A 15 2.04 17.55 10.66
C LEU A 15 1.43 17.16 9.30
N ARG A 16 0.28 16.51 9.27
CA ARG A 16 -0.40 16.04 8.04
C ARG A 16 -0.49 17.09 6.94
N PRO A 17 -0.91 18.35 7.18
CA PRO A 17 -1.01 19.36 6.12
C PRO A 17 0.32 19.69 5.46
N PHE A 18 1.43 19.52 6.17
CA PHE A 18 2.77 19.84 5.68
C PHE A 18 3.46 18.64 5.00
N LEU A 19 2.95 17.42 5.21
CA LEU A 19 3.57 16.19 4.75
C LEU A 19 3.89 16.19 3.25
N PRO A 20 2.97 16.55 2.32
CA PRO A 20 3.27 16.52 0.89
C PRO A 20 4.41 17.47 0.49
N GLY A 21 4.43 18.67 1.07
CA GLY A 21 5.47 19.67 0.79
C GLY A 21 6.84 19.26 1.32
N VAL A 22 6.90 18.75 2.56
CA VAL A 22 8.14 18.27 3.17
C VAL A 22 8.65 17.01 2.48
N ALA A 23 7.77 16.04 2.20
CA ALA A 23 8.12 14.82 1.48
C ALA A 23 8.72 15.15 0.10
N SER A 24 8.08 16.02 -0.68
CA SER A 24 8.60 16.47 -1.97
C SER A 24 9.98 17.14 -1.86
N SER A 25 10.21 17.93 -0.82
CA SER A 25 11.49 18.61 -0.60
C SER A 25 12.59 17.61 -0.22
N LEU A 26 12.30 16.65 0.67
CA LEU A 26 13.24 15.61 1.09
C LEU A 26 13.60 14.68 -0.07
N VAL A 27 12.62 14.30 -0.91
CA VAL A 27 12.87 13.49 -2.12
C VAL A 27 13.78 14.24 -3.09
N LYS A 28 13.58 15.53 -3.33
CA LYS A 28 14.48 16.32 -4.17
C LYS A 28 15.92 16.32 -3.64
N VAL A 29 16.11 16.38 -2.33
CA VAL A 29 17.43 16.27 -1.71
C VAL A 29 18.01 14.87 -1.89
N ALA A 30 17.19 13.83 -1.67
CA ALA A 30 17.61 12.44 -1.77
C ALA A 30 17.96 12.02 -3.21
N THR A 31 17.20 12.47 -4.21
CA THR A 31 17.42 12.14 -5.63
C THR A 31 18.46 13.01 -6.32
N SER A 32 18.94 14.07 -5.66
CA SER A 32 19.95 14.95 -6.23
C SER A 32 21.31 14.26 -6.35
N ASN A 33 21.85 14.18 -7.56
CA ASN A 33 23.19 13.61 -7.83
C ASN A 33 24.35 14.45 -7.27
N ARG A 34 24.08 15.70 -6.82
CA ARG A 34 25.08 16.62 -6.27
C ARG A 34 25.15 16.59 -4.75
N THR A 35 24.24 15.86 -4.11
CA THR A 35 24.15 15.80 -2.65
C THR A 35 25.06 14.71 -2.10
N HIS A 36 25.82 15.02 -1.05
CA HIS A 36 26.69 14.06 -0.38
C HIS A 36 25.89 12.91 0.26
N ALA A 37 26.40 11.68 0.15
CA ALA A 37 25.74 10.48 0.61
C ALA A 37 25.20 10.54 2.07
N PRO A 38 25.91 11.11 3.06
CA PRO A 38 25.36 11.24 4.43
C PRO A 38 24.13 12.16 4.51
N ILE A 39 24.05 13.20 3.68
CA ILE A 39 22.89 14.11 3.64
C ILE A 39 21.71 13.40 3.01
N VAL A 40 21.95 12.65 1.92
CA VAL A 40 20.93 11.79 1.27
C VAL A 40 20.39 10.77 2.26
N ALA A 41 21.27 10.05 2.96
CA ALA A 41 20.89 9.08 3.98
C ALA A 41 20.00 9.71 5.07
N ARG A 42 20.38 10.91 5.55
CA ARG A 42 19.60 11.62 6.54
C ARG A 42 18.23 12.08 6.02
N ALA A 43 18.16 12.52 4.76
CA ALA A 43 16.90 12.88 4.12
C ALA A 43 15.95 11.68 4.01
N ILE A 44 16.47 10.49 3.69
CA ILE A 44 15.72 9.24 3.65
C ILE A 44 15.21 8.87 5.05
N ASP A 45 16.07 8.87 6.06
CA ASP A 45 15.69 8.58 7.45
C ASP A 45 14.60 9.54 7.96
N MET A 46 14.72 10.84 7.66
CA MET A 46 13.71 11.84 8.05
C MET A 46 12.39 11.64 7.32
N LEU A 47 12.43 11.32 6.04
CA LEU A 47 11.24 11.11 5.22
C LEU A 47 10.46 9.89 5.72
N SER A 48 11.11 8.76 5.94
CA SER A 48 10.46 7.57 6.46
C SER A 48 9.87 7.77 7.86
N ALA A 49 10.58 8.48 8.73
CA ALA A 49 10.05 8.83 10.06
C ALA A 49 8.80 9.71 9.97
N MET A 50 8.78 10.71 9.09
CA MET A 50 7.60 11.57 8.89
C MET A 50 6.42 10.81 8.28
N LEU A 51 6.68 9.94 7.31
CA LEU A 51 5.63 9.09 6.71
C LEU A 51 4.97 8.24 7.80
N VAL A 52 5.76 7.55 8.60
CA VAL A 52 5.23 6.73 9.71
C VAL A 52 4.50 7.60 10.75
N MET A 53 5.03 8.76 11.12
CA MET A 53 4.35 9.65 12.08
C MET A 53 2.95 10.09 11.60
N CYS A 54 2.74 10.22 10.30
CA CYS A 54 1.47 10.72 9.76
C CYS A 54 0.53 9.61 9.26
N LEU A 55 1.08 8.45 8.86
CA LEU A 55 0.39 7.40 8.11
C LEU A 55 0.57 6.00 8.70
N ASP A 56 0.97 5.89 9.97
CA ASP A 56 1.03 4.61 10.69
C ASP A 56 -0.31 3.86 10.59
N ASP A 57 -0.25 2.54 10.47
CA ASP A 57 -1.43 1.70 10.34
C ASP A 57 -2.44 1.88 11.47
N SER A 58 -1.97 2.19 12.68
CA SER A 58 -2.82 2.49 13.83
C SER A 58 -3.59 3.82 13.69
N LEU A 59 -2.99 4.81 13.01
CA LEU A 59 -3.62 6.12 12.77
C LEU A 59 -4.60 6.10 11.60
N THR A 60 -4.36 5.24 10.62
CA THR A 60 -5.16 5.14 9.39
C THR A 60 -6.26 4.09 9.48
N ALA A 61 -6.25 3.24 10.50
CA ALA A 61 -7.21 2.14 10.68
C ALA A 61 -8.67 2.60 10.65
N ALA A 62 -8.96 3.82 11.17
CA ALA A 62 -10.31 4.38 11.20
C ALA A 62 -10.83 4.80 9.81
N TYR A 63 -9.93 5.06 8.86
CA TYR A 63 -10.27 5.54 7.51
C TYR A 63 -10.30 4.41 6.48
N ARG A 64 -9.73 3.28 6.81
CA ARG A 64 -9.70 2.12 5.90
C ARG A 64 -11.08 1.45 5.88
N PRO A 65 -11.58 1.05 4.71
CA PRO A 65 -12.80 0.27 4.64
C PRO A 65 -12.61 -1.01 5.45
N ALA A 66 -13.60 -1.34 6.27
CA ALA A 66 -13.55 -2.61 6.99
C ALA A 66 -13.33 -3.75 5.99
N PRO A 67 -12.42 -4.69 6.28
CA PRO A 67 -12.23 -5.85 5.42
C PRO A 67 -13.61 -6.52 5.22
N PRO A 68 -13.93 -6.94 3.99
CA PRO A 68 -15.20 -7.58 3.74
C PRO A 68 -15.35 -8.74 4.73
N THR A 69 -16.30 -8.60 5.62
CA THR A 69 -16.67 -9.69 6.55
C THR A 69 -17.28 -10.79 5.71
N TYR A 70 -16.43 -11.66 5.17
CA TYR A 70 -16.91 -12.93 4.64
C TYR A 70 -17.47 -13.68 5.85
N ASN A 71 -18.79 -13.76 5.96
CA ASN A 71 -19.44 -14.70 6.85
C ASN A 71 -19.09 -16.10 6.33
N LEU A 72 -17.87 -16.56 6.67
CA LEU A 72 -17.48 -17.93 6.40
C LEU A 72 -18.52 -18.82 7.09
N PRO A 73 -19.22 -19.66 6.34
CA PRO A 73 -20.19 -20.55 6.91
C PRO A 73 -19.52 -21.39 8.00
N SER A 74 -20.07 -21.35 9.20
CA SER A 74 -19.50 -22.03 10.37
C SER A 74 -19.68 -23.55 10.31
N LYS A 75 -20.50 -24.05 9.36
CA LYS A 75 -20.77 -25.46 9.15
C LYS A 75 -20.66 -25.84 7.69
N LEU A 76 -20.23 -27.09 7.44
CA LEU A 76 -20.05 -27.62 6.09
C LEU A 76 -21.36 -27.60 5.27
N GLU A 77 -22.50 -27.68 5.96
CA GLU A 77 -23.85 -27.64 5.38
C GLU A 77 -24.20 -26.27 4.82
N ASP A 78 -23.64 -25.21 5.41
CA ASP A 78 -23.85 -23.83 4.95
C ASP A 78 -23.09 -23.53 3.65
N PHE A 79 -22.04 -24.31 3.31
CA PHE A 79 -21.33 -24.22 2.03
C PHE A 79 -22.18 -24.64 0.83
N ALA A 80 -23.12 -25.55 1.04
CA ALA A 80 -24.04 -26.03 0.00
C ALA A 80 -25.11 -24.98 -0.35
N SER A 81 -25.34 -24.01 0.54
CA SER A 81 -26.31 -22.91 0.35
C SER A 81 -25.68 -21.61 -0.16
N LEU A 82 -24.34 -21.56 -0.34
CA LEU A 82 -23.68 -20.43 -0.97
C LEU A 82 -24.10 -20.36 -2.44
N ASP A 83 -24.88 -19.34 -2.76
CA ASP A 83 -25.21 -19.00 -4.13
C ASP A 83 -23.94 -18.52 -4.84
N TRP A 84 -23.32 -19.40 -5.62
CA TRP A 84 -22.08 -19.16 -6.36
C TRP A 84 -22.30 -18.22 -7.55
N GLY A 85 -23.19 -17.23 -7.40
CA GLY A 85 -23.18 -16.01 -8.18
C GLY A 85 -23.29 -16.16 -9.70
N MET A 86 -24.06 -17.14 -10.19
CA MET A 86 -24.59 -17.07 -11.57
C MET A 86 -25.96 -16.39 -11.55
N GLN A 87 -25.99 -15.10 -11.21
CA GLN A 87 -27.17 -14.30 -11.55
C GLN A 87 -27.04 -13.78 -12.97
N PRO A 88 -27.95 -14.16 -13.87
CA PRO A 88 -28.12 -13.43 -15.12
C PRO A 88 -28.66 -12.04 -14.77
N SER A 89 -27.95 -11.02 -15.24
CA SER A 89 -28.37 -9.63 -15.17
C SER A 89 -29.74 -9.46 -15.83
N ASN A 90 -30.78 -9.31 -15.04
CA ASN A 90 -32.05 -8.75 -15.52
C ASN A 90 -32.19 -7.34 -14.97
N THR A 91 -31.91 -6.41 -15.84
CA THR A 91 -32.38 -5.04 -15.84
C THR A 91 -33.91 -4.97 -15.77
N ASP A 92 -34.37 -3.88 -15.18
CA ASP A 92 -35.71 -3.29 -15.18
C ASP A 92 -36.55 -3.54 -13.93
N SER A 93 -36.57 -2.50 -13.09
CA SER A 93 -37.83 -2.00 -12.50
C SER A 93 -37.62 -0.63 -11.89
N GLU A 94 -38.06 0.36 -12.63
CA GLU A 94 -38.48 1.66 -12.07
C GLU A 94 -39.54 1.46 -11.01
N ARG A 95 -39.38 2.13 -9.87
CA ARG A 95 -40.53 2.54 -9.05
C ARG A 95 -40.19 3.75 -8.19
N ASP A 96 -40.78 4.86 -8.58
CA ASP A 96 -41.08 6.02 -7.77
C ASP A 96 -41.73 5.63 -6.44
N SER A 97 -41.32 6.26 -5.37
CA SER A 97 -42.19 6.52 -4.19
C SER A 97 -41.60 7.65 -3.37
N ASP A 98 -42.13 8.84 -3.60
CA ASP A 98 -42.15 9.95 -2.67
C ASP A 98 -42.76 9.51 -1.34
N THR A 99 -42.09 9.74 -0.23
CA THR A 99 -42.74 9.91 1.06
C THR A 99 -41.90 10.83 1.94
N ILE A 100 -42.33 12.07 2.00
CA ILE A 100 -41.95 13.08 2.99
C ILE A 100 -42.55 12.66 4.34
N SER A 101 -41.72 12.57 5.37
CA SER A 101 -42.16 12.57 6.75
C SER A 101 -41.17 13.36 7.61
N ASP A 102 -41.62 14.56 7.88
CA ASP A 102 -41.12 15.52 8.85
C ASP A 102 -41.39 14.97 10.26
N GLN A 103 -40.35 14.73 11.07
CA GLN A 103 -40.49 14.67 12.53
C GLN A 103 -39.20 15.10 13.21
N SER A 104 -39.22 16.33 13.66
CA SER A 104 -38.28 16.97 14.57
C SER A 104 -38.38 16.35 15.97
N ASP A 105 -37.26 15.91 16.53
CA ASP A 105 -37.12 15.72 17.97
C ASP A 105 -35.72 16.19 18.43
N PRO A 106 -35.63 17.22 19.27
CA PRO A 106 -34.34 17.77 19.69
C PRO A 106 -33.99 17.28 21.10
N SER A 107 -33.19 16.28 21.24
CA SER A 107 -32.38 16.04 22.47
C SER A 107 -31.44 14.85 22.31
N THR A 108 -30.29 15.10 21.76
CA THR A 108 -29.14 14.17 21.93
C THR A 108 -27.94 14.99 22.37
N PRO A 109 -27.21 14.57 23.44
CA PRO A 109 -26.05 15.31 23.94
C PRO A 109 -25.00 15.35 22.86
N ALA A 110 -24.36 16.50 22.70
CA ALA A 110 -23.25 16.75 21.79
C ALA A 110 -22.11 15.75 22.07
N THR A 111 -22.18 14.58 21.46
CA THR A 111 -21.04 13.76 21.19
C THR A 111 -20.23 14.55 20.17
N SER A 112 -19.01 14.93 20.51
CA SER A 112 -18.09 15.59 19.61
C SER A 112 -18.03 14.76 18.32
N VAL A 113 -18.72 15.19 17.30
CA VAL A 113 -18.52 14.73 15.92
C VAL A 113 -17.12 15.21 15.60
N ARG A 114 -16.13 14.32 15.79
CA ARG A 114 -14.79 14.50 15.27
C ARG A 114 -14.93 14.86 13.80
N ASP A 115 -14.09 15.76 13.35
CA ASP A 115 -13.98 16.20 11.95
C ASP A 115 -13.56 15.08 10.98
N ASP A 116 -14.04 13.86 11.17
CA ASP A 116 -13.73 12.67 10.39
C ASP A 116 -14.07 12.85 8.90
N ALA A 117 -15.04 13.71 8.60
CA ALA A 117 -15.46 13.99 7.22
C ALA A 117 -14.44 14.80 6.40
N LEU A 118 -13.48 15.49 7.04
CA LEU A 118 -12.44 16.28 6.35
C LEU A 118 -11.13 15.50 6.15
N GLU A 119 -10.92 14.43 6.90
CA GLU A 119 -9.66 13.67 6.89
C GLU A 119 -9.60 12.65 5.76
N LEU A 120 -10.71 11.99 5.40
CA LEU A 120 -10.75 11.05 4.29
C LEU A 120 -10.37 11.70 2.94
N PRO A 121 -10.91 12.89 2.57
CA PRO A 121 -10.49 13.57 1.36
C PRO A 121 -9.01 13.95 1.34
N TRP A 122 -8.44 14.32 2.50
CA TRP A 122 -7.00 14.61 2.60
C TRP A 122 -6.17 13.36 2.31
N PHE A 123 -6.56 12.23 2.87
CA PHE A 123 -5.87 10.96 2.70
C PHE A 123 -5.88 10.52 1.23
N GLU A 124 -7.06 10.49 0.60
CA GLU A 124 -7.23 10.13 -0.81
C GLU A 124 -6.43 11.03 -1.76
N GLN A 125 -6.35 12.33 -1.48
CA GLN A 125 -5.57 13.28 -2.27
C GLN A 125 -4.06 13.16 -2.03
N THR A 126 -3.64 12.72 -0.85
CA THR A 126 -2.24 12.70 -0.44
C THR A 126 -1.55 11.38 -0.83
N MET A 127 -2.27 10.27 -0.86
CA MET A 127 -1.67 8.96 -1.13
C MET A 127 -1.05 8.83 -2.52
N PRO A 128 -1.67 9.22 -3.65
CA PRO A 128 -1.05 9.07 -4.96
C PRO A 128 0.31 9.77 -5.08
N PRO A 129 0.50 11.04 -4.68
CA PRO A 129 1.83 11.65 -4.70
C PRO A 129 2.83 11.00 -3.75
N LEU A 130 2.40 10.42 -2.61
CA LEU A 130 3.29 9.70 -1.70
C LEU A 130 3.77 8.37 -2.28
N LEU A 131 2.96 7.67 -3.06
CA LEU A 131 3.39 6.48 -3.78
C LEU A 131 4.52 6.78 -4.76
N LEU A 132 4.46 7.92 -5.46
CA LEU A 132 5.57 8.39 -6.31
C LEU A 132 6.83 8.69 -5.49
N VAL A 133 6.67 9.17 -4.26
CA VAL A 133 7.80 9.37 -3.32
C VAL A 133 8.44 8.04 -2.96
N ILE A 134 7.66 7.01 -2.66
CA ILE A 134 8.17 5.67 -2.35
C ILE A 134 8.90 5.08 -3.56
N GLN A 135 8.34 5.22 -4.76
CA GLN A 135 8.98 4.80 -6.00
C GLN A 135 10.33 5.51 -6.23
N ALA A 136 10.36 6.82 -6.01
CA ALA A 136 11.60 7.58 -6.13
C ALA A 136 12.65 7.18 -5.07
N LEU A 137 12.21 6.79 -3.87
CA LEU A 137 13.12 6.27 -2.84
C LEU A 137 13.67 4.91 -3.21
N THR A 138 12.81 3.98 -3.62
CA THR A 138 13.26 2.61 -3.95
C THR A 138 14.23 2.60 -5.13
N SER A 139 14.10 3.51 -6.11
CA SER A 139 15.06 3.64 -7.21
C SER A 139 16.49 4.03 -6.77
N LEU A 140 16.66 4.56 -5.56
CA LEU A 140 17.99 4.91 -5.04
C LEU A 140 18.84 3.70 -4.63
N HIS A 141 18.28 2.47 -4.62
CA HIS A 141 19.05 1.24 -4.33
C HIS A 141 20.20 1.00 -5.34
N GLU A 142 20.06 1.53 -6.56
CA GLU A 142 21.09 1.47 -7.61
C GLU A 142 22.34 2.33 -7.29
N ARG A 143 22.27 3.22 -6.30
CA ARG A 143 23.43 4.02 -5.89
C ARG A 143 24.40 3.18 -5.09
N ASP A 144 25.67 3.20 -5.51
CA ASP A 144 26.77 2.47 -4.84
C ASP A 144 27.33 3.26 -3.63
N ASP A 145 26.42 3.79 -2.79
CA ASP A 145 26.76 4.54 -1.59
C ASP A 145 26.26 3.78 -0.35
N ALA A 146 27.13 3.10 0.37
CA ALA A 146 26.74 2.30 1.55
C ALA A 146 25.90 3.04 2.60
N PRO A 147 26.14 4.32 2.94
CA PRO A 147 25.26 5.08 3.83
C PRO A 147 23.85 5.24 3.30
N VAL A 148 23.69 5.45 1.99
CA VAL A 148 22.37 5.59 1.32
C VAL A 148 21.64 4.27 1.32
N GLN A 149 22.32 3.19 0.90
CA GLN A 149 21.76 1.83 0.91
C GLN A 149 21.33 1.40 2.32
N LEU A 150 22.13 1.73 3.36
CA LEU A 150 21.77 1.42 4.74
C LEU A 150 20.54 2.19 5.20
N ALA A 151 20.43 3.47 4.83
CA ALA A 151 19.25 4.28 5.14
C ALA A 151 18.01 3.74 4.40
N LEU A 152 18.15 3.30 3.15
CA LEU A 152 17.08 2.67 2.38
C LEU A 152 16.61 1.37 3.01
N ALA A 153 17.53 0.48 3.43
CA ALA A 153 17.17 -0.76 4.10
C ALA A 153 16.36 -0.51 5.38
N ARG A 154 16.78 0.45 6.20
CA ARG A 154 16.04 0.84 7.42
C ARG A 154 14.69 1.48 7.10
N SER A 155 14.64 2.33 6.07
CA SER A 155 13.43 2.99 5.63
C SER A 155 12.40 1.98 5.11
N ALA A 156 12.80 1.08 4.22
CA ALA A 156 11.93 0.04 3.68
C ALA A 156 11.39 -0.89 4.78
N HIS A 157 12.27 -1.30 5.71
CA HIS A 157 11.88 -2.06 6.90
C HIS A 157 10.81 -1.33 7.72
N LEU A 158 11.06 -0.07 8.07
CA LEU A 158 10.16 0.74 8.88
C LEU A 158 8.79 0.95 8.21
N LEU A 159 8.78 1.23 6.90
CA LEU A 159 7.56 1.44 6.13
C LEU A 159 6.74 0.15 6.03
N LEU A 160 7.36 -0.99 5.72
CA LEU A 160 6.68 -2.28 5.67
C LEU A 160 6.12 -2.69 7.03
N LEU A 161 6.86 -2.44 8.11
CA LEU A 161 6.44 -2.83 9.45
C LEU A 161 5.29 -1.97 10.00
N ARG A 162 5.24 -0.68 9.65
CA ARG A 162 4.36 0.30 10.29
C ARG A 162 3.25 0.82 9.38
N MET A 163 3.36 0.64 8.08
CA MET A 163 2.42 1.20 7.08
C MET A 163 1.93 0.15 6.07
N HIS A 164 2.18 -1.13 6.31
CA HIS A 164 1.84 -2.19 5.37
C HIS A 164 0.36 -2.15 4.95
N GLU A 165 -0.56 -2.09 5.90
CA GLU A 165 -1.99 -2.09 5.62
C GLU A 165 -2.45 -0.80 4.94
N THR A 166 -1.82 0.34 5.28
CA THR A 166 -2.05 1.64 4.63
C THR A 166 -1.59 1.61 3.17
N LEU A 167 -0.42 1.02 2.90
CA LEU A 167 0.13 0.88 1.57
C LEU A 167 -0.68 -0.11 0.71
N GLU A 168 -1.15 -1.22 1.29
CA GLU A 168 -2.04 -2.16 0.62
C GLU A 168 -3.38 -1.51 0.23
N TRP A 169 -3.94 -0.68 1.10
CA TRP A 169 -5.14 0.05 0.77
C TRP A 169 -4.91 1.06 -0.36
N ALA A 170 -3.84 1.83 -0.30
CA ALA A 170 -3.49 2.82 -1.32
C ALA A 170 -3.19 2.19 -2.70
N ARG A 171 -2.79 0.92 -2.75
CA ARG A 171 -2.52 0.18 -3.97
C ARG A 171 -3.75 0.02 -4.87
N GLN A 172 -4.95 -0.02 -4.31
CA GLN A 172 -6.20 -0.32 -5.05
C GLN A 172 -6.43 0.62 -6.25
N ASP A 173 -5.89 1.84 -6.19
CA ASP A 173 -6.07 2.86 -7.21
C ASP A 173 -4.84 3.08 -8.11
N THR A 174 -3.78 2.24 -7.99
CA THR A 174 -2.53 2.45 -8.72
C THR A 174 -2.02 1.17 -9.38
N GLU A 175 -1.33 1.34 -10.52
CA GLU A 175 -0.64 0.23 -11.21
C GLU A 175 0.60 -0.24 -10.44
N MET A 176 1.16 0.60 -9.57
CA MET A 176 2.36 0.30 -8.80
C MET A 176 1.98 -0.25 -7.43
N ASP A 177 2.56 -1.38 -7.08
CA ASP A 177 2.49 -1.95 -5.73
C ASP A 177 3.64 -1.42 -4.86
N PRO A 178 3.37 -0.53 -3.88
CA PRO A 178 4.42 0.03 -3.04
C PRO A 178 5.06 -1.02 -2.12
N CYS A 179 4.31 -2.02 -1.68
CA CYS A 179 4.84 -3.11 -0.86
C CYS A 179 5.78 -4.00 -1.68
N GLU A 180 5.46 -4.25 -2.95
CA GLU A 180 6.35 -4.95 -3.88
C GLU A 180 7.64 -4.16 -4.09
N ALA A 181 7.55 -2.86 -4.39
CA ALA A 181 8.73 -2.01 -4.61
C ALA A 181 9.66 -1.97 -3.39
N LEU A 182 9.12 -1.86 -2.17
CA LEU A 182 9.90 -1.89 -0.93
C LEU A 182 10.51 -3.27 -0.66
N THR A 183 9.76 -4.34 -0.93
CA THR A 183 10.25 -5.72 -0.79
C THR A 183 11.38 -6.03 -1.76
N CYS A 184 11.23 -5.69 -3.04
CA CYS A 184 12.28 -5.84 -4.04
C CYS A 184 13.53 -5.05 -3.65
N CYS A 185 13.37 -3.80 -3.21
CA CYS A 185 14.48 -2.98 -2.71
C CYS A 185 15.24 -3.68 -1.56
N LEU A 186 14.54 -4.26 -0.58
CA LEU A 186 15.18 -5.01 0.52
C LEU A 186 15.92 -6.26 0.02
N LEU A 187 15.35 -7.00 -0.92
CA LEU A 187 15.97 -8.20 -1.47
C LEU A 187 17.23 -7.84 -2.27
N ASP A 188 17.21 -6.78 -3.06
CA ASP A 188 18.37 -6.28 -3.80
C ASP A 188 19.49 -5.82 -2.84
N LEU A 189 19.14 -5.10 -1.76
CA LEU A 189 20.09 -4.68 -0.74
C LEU A 189 20.65 -5.86 0.08
N ALA A 190 19.92 -6.96 0.21
CA ALA A 190 20.36 -8.18 0.87
C ALA A 190 21.36 -9.03 0.02
N HIS A 191 21.59 -8.61 -1.24
CA HIS A 191 22.50 -9.33 -2.13
C HIS A 191 23.95 -9.23 -1.64
N PRO A 192 24.74 -10.34 -1.72
CA PRO A 192 26.09 -10.40 -1.17
C PRO A 192 27.11 -9.41 -1.78
N SER A 193 26.81 -8.83 -2.94
CA SER A 193 27.68 -7.81 -3.57
C SER A 193 27.73 -6.49 -2.82
N ASN A 194 26.71 -6.20 -2.02
CA ASN A 194 26.62 -4.97 -1.25
C ASN A 194 27.53 -4.99 -0.01
N ALA A 195 27.74 -3.83 0.60
CA ALA A 195 28.51 -3.71 1.83
C ALA A 195 27.91 -4.61 2.94
N LYS A 196 28.78 -5.29 3.69
CA LYS A 196 28.35 -6.26 4.72
C LYS A 196 27.33 -5.72 5.70
N THR A 197 27.49 -4.46 6.15
CA THR A 197 26.55 -3.80 7.07
C THR A 197 25.18 -3.58 6.44
N VAL A 198 25.12 -3.30 5.13
CA VAL A 198 23.86 -3.16 4.38
C VAL A 198 23.17 -4.51 4.26
N VAL A 199 23.92 -5.55 3.87
CA VAL A 199 23.41 -6.92 3.74
C VAL A 199 22.83 -7.43 5.05
N GLU A 200 23.55 -7.24 6.17
CA GLU A 200 23.09 -7.66 7.50
C GLU A 200 21.80 -6.92 7.89
N CYS A 201 21.75 -5.60 7.67
CA CYS A 201 20.56 -4.80 7.95
C CYS A 201 19.37 -5.24 7.10
N ALA A 202 19.54 -5.41 5.79
CA ALA A 202 18.49 -5.82 4.87
C ALA A 202 17.97 -7.24 5.19
N ARG A 203 18.84 -8.18 5.51
CA ARG A 203 18.46 -9.55 5.90
C ARG A 203 17.65 -9.55 7.21
N HIS A 204 18.08 -8.76 8.18
CA HIS A 204 17.31 -8.62 9.42
C HIS A 204 15.91 -8.02 9.13
N ALA A 205 15.83 -7.00 8.30
CA ALA A 205 14.58 -6.42 7.88
C ALA A 205 13.64 -7.44 7.20
N VAL A 206 14.17 -8.25 6.27
CA VAL A 206 13.42 -9.33 5.60
C VAL A 206 12.95 -10.39 6.60
N GLN A 207 13.75 -10.72 7.62
CA GLN A 207 13.36 -11.67 8.66
C GLN A 207 12.23 -11.12 9.54
N ASP A 208 12.32 -9.86 9.96
CA ASP A 208 11.32 -9.21 10.81
C ASP A 208 9.98 -9.00 10.09
N THR A 209 10.02 -8.72 8.79
CA THR A 209 8.83 -8.53 7.94
C THR A 209 8.46 -9.79 7.14
N GLY A 210 8.93 -10.97 7.55
CA GLY A 210 8.86 -12.20 6.77
C GLY A 210 7.47 -12.58 6.29
N SER A 211 6.42 -12.40 7.10
CA SER A 211 5.03 -12.67 6.70
C SER A 211 4.55 -11.73 5.59
N ILE A 212 4.93 -10.45 5.67
CA ILE A 212 4.59 -9.43 4.67
C ILE A 212 5.33 -9.74 3.37
N VAL A 213 6.63 -9.98 3.45
CA VAL A 213 7.48 -10.31 2.29
C VAL A 213 6.96 -11.56 1.57
N LEU A 214 6.61 -12.61 2.30
CA LEU A 214 6.04 -13.84 1.70
C LEU A 214 4.70 -13.57 1.02
N SER A 215 3.80 -12.79 1.63
CA SER A 215 2.52 -12.42 1.01
C SER A 215 2.72 -11.64 -0.29
N VAL A 216 3.68 -10.71 -0.33
CA VAL A 216 4.03 -9.96 -1.54
C VAL A 216 4.60 -10.88 -2.61
N LEU A 217 5.53 -11.78 -2.27
CA LEU A 217 6.13 -12.72 -3.21
C LEU A 217 5.12 -13.71 -3.78
N ASP A 218 4.21 -14.25 -2.98
CA ASP A 218 3.13 -15.11 -3.45
C ASP A 218 2.26 -14.39 -4.48
N ARG A 219 1.89 -13.14 -4.21
CA ARG A 219 1.11 -12.32 -5.14
C ARG A 219 1.86 -12.06 -6.45
N VAL A 220 3.16 -11.72 -6.40
CA VAL A 220 3.98 -11.51 -7.60
C VAL A 220 4.07 -12.79 -8.43
N LEU A 221 4.23 -13.93 -7.77
CA LEU A 221 4.24 -15.25 -8.41
C LEU A 221 2.92 -15.55 -9.10
N ASP A 222 1.79 -15.30 -8.46
CA ASP A 222 0.46 -15.52 -9.02
C ASP A 222 0.22 -14.66 -10.27
N ILE A 223 0.64 -13.39 -10.23
CA ILE A 223 0.56 -12.48 -11.39
C ILE A 223 1.45 -13.00 -12.53
N ALA A 224 2.68 -13.41 -12.22
CA ALA A 224 3.62 -13.95 -13.22
C ALA A 224 3.09 -15.24 -13.86
N LEU A 225 2.57 -16.16 -13.06
CA LEU A 225 1.98 -17.42 -13.54
C LEU A 225 0.73 -17.17 -14.39
N SER A 226 -0.13 -16.25 -13.99
CA SER A 226 -1.32 -15.86 -14.75
C SER A 226 -0.94 -15.23 -16.09
N SER A 227 0.09 -14.39 -16.12
CA SER A 227 0.63 -13.78 -17.35
C SER A 227 1.22 -14.83 -18.29
N LEU A 228 2.00 -15.78 -17.76
CA LEU A 228 2.55 -16.89 -18.54
C LEU A 228 1.45 -17.78 -19.11
N SER A 229 0.45 -18.14 -18.32
CA SER A 229 -0.72 -18.90 -18.77
C SER A 229 -1.43 -18.21 -19.93
N GLY A 230 -1.73 -16.91 -19.81
CA GLY A 230 -2.33 -16.12 -20.88
C GLY A 230 -1.47 -16.04 -22.15
N SER A 231 -0.14 -15.99 -22.01
CA SER A 231 0.79 -15.98 -23.13
C SER A 231 0.82 -17.33 -23.86
N ILE A 232 0.83 -18.43 -23.14
CA ILE A 232 0.77 -19.79 -23.71
C ILE A 232 -0.54 -19.99 -24.48
N THR A 233 -1.67 -19.56 -23.93
CA THR A 233 -2.98 -19.66 -24.61
C THR A 233 -2.98 -18.88 -25.93
N ARG A 234 -2.44 -17.66 -25.95
CA ARG A 234 -2.35 -16.85 -27.19
C ARG A 234 -1.45 -17.51 -28.25
N VAL A 235 -0.32 -18.09 -27.84
CA VAL A 235 0.55 -18.82 -28.77
C VAL A 235 -0.15 -20.04 -29.33
N HIS A 236 -0.85 -20.81 -28.51
CA HIS A 236 -1.65 -21.95 -28.94
C HIS A 236 -2.74 -21.53 -29.95
N ASP A 237 -3.52 -20.50 -29.65
CA ASP A 237 -4.57 -20.00 -30.53
C ASP A 237 -4.02 -19.51 -31.89
N THR A 238 -2.86 -18.83 -31.85
CA THR A 238 -2.18 -18.37 -33.05
C THR A 238 -1.73 -19.58 -33.90
N PHE A 239 -1.15 -20.60 -33.23
CA PHE A 239 -0.71 -21.81 -33.90
C PHE A 239 -1.86 -22.58 -34.54
N VAL A 240 -2.99 -22.72 -33.82
CA VAL A 240 -4.20 -23.37 -34.32
C VAL A 240 -4.76 -22.62 -35.56
N ARG A 241 -4.82 -21.28 -35.52
CA ARG A 241 -5.25 -20.47 -36.68
C ARG A 241 -4.33 -20.64 -37.87
N MET A 242 -3.02 -20.58 -37.70
CA MET A 242 -2.04 -20.78 -38.77
C MET A 242 -2.14 -22.16 -39.40
N HIS A 243 -2.50 -23.21 -38.66
CA HIS A 243 -2.72 -24.55 -39.17
C HIS A 243 -4.06 -24.68 -39.92
N ALA A 244 -5.12 -24.05 -39.41
CA ALA A 244 -6.43 -24.06 -40.08
C ALA A 244 -6.36 -23.41 -41.46
N ASP A 245 -5.63 -22.27 -41.57
CA ASP A 245 -5.45 -21.55 -42.87
C ASP A 245 -4.59 -22.31 -43.88
N ARG A 246 -3.88 -23.38 -43.49
CA ARG A 246 -3.09 -24.23 -44.38
C ARG A 246 -3.84 -25.45 -44.92
N VAL A 247 -5.00 -25.76 -44.35
CA VAL A 247 -5.80 -26.95 -44.70
C VAL A 247 -6.98 -26.59 -45.60
N CYS A 248 -7.28 -25.30 -45.76
CA CYS A 248 -8.22 -24.78 -46.77
C CYS A 248 -7.46 -24.33 -48.02
#